data_b6b554fae4cef58289f1513ad348913a
#
_entry.id   b6b554fae4cef58289f1513ad348913a
#
_cell.length_a   1.000
_cell.length_b   1.000
_cell.length_c   1.000
_cell.angle_alpha   90.00
_cell.angle_beta   90.00
_cell.angle_gamma   90.00
#
_symmetry.space_group_name_H-M   'P 1'
#
loop_
_entity.id
_entity.type
_entity.pdbx_description
1 polymer ?
#
loop_
_entity_poly.entity_id
_entity_poly.type
_entity_poly.pdbx_seq_one_letter_code
_entity_poly.pdbx_strand_id
1 'polypeptide(L)'
;TLLASSAASDVYKRQIEDTSWIRPVKYVGVWWEMITGKSDWAYTRDVPSVQLGVTDYAATKPSGRHAANNDNVRRYIDFAAEHGFDQVLVEGWNVGWEDWFGHTKDYVFDFVTPYPDFDIAALNDYARQKGVRLMMHHETSSSVRNYERHLEAAYGLMNRYGYNAVKSGYVGDILPRGEYHYGQWMVNHYLHAVKLAAKHHIMVNAHEAVRPTGLCRTWPNLIGNESARGTEYQAFGGTKPIHVTLLPFTRLQGGPMDYTPGIFSMDVSKLNPENHSH
;
A
#
# COMPACT_ATOMS: atom_id res chain seq x y z
N THR A 1 11.93 9.47 31.06
CA THR A 1 11.36 10.83 31.26
C THR A 1 11.10 11.56 29.95
N LEU A 2 12.00 11.49 28.97
CA LEU A 2 11.81 12.12 27.64
C LEU A 2 10.63 11.50 26.86
N LEU A 3 10.43 10.20 26.94
CA LEU A 3 9.30 9.52 26.27
C LEU A 3 7.94 9.88 26.92
N ALA A 4 7.90 10.06 28.24
CA ALA A 4 6.67 10.46 28.93
C ALA A 4 6.28 11.91 28.60
N SER A 5 7.24 12.83 28.46
CA SER A 5 6.96 14.22 28.12
C SER A 5 6.49 14.38 26.66
N SER A 6 7.06 13.61 25.73
CA SER A 6 6.59 13.62 24.33
C SER A 6 5.18 13.03 24.22
N ALA A 7 4.87 11.93 24.90
CA ALA A 7 3.56 11.35 24.91
C ALA A 7 2.48 12.28 25.49
N ALA A 8 2.80 12.99 26.60
CA ALA A 8 1.89 13.96 27.18
C ALA A 8 1.65 15.18 26.25
N SER A 9 2.70 15.65 25.57
CA SER A 9 2.55 16.77 24.64
C SER A 9 1.75 16.41 23.38
N ASP A 10 1.81 15.15 22.95
CA ASP A 10 1.08 14.65 21.77
C ASP A 10 -0.42 14.50 22.01
N VAL A 11 -0.83 14.19 23.23
CA VAL A 11 -2.26 14.16 23.62
C VAL A 11 -2.94 15.53 23.41
N TYR A 12 -2.23 16.61 23.66
CA TYR A 12 -2.73 17.97 23.43
C TYR A 12 -2.57 18.48 22.00
N LYS A 13 -1.88 17.72 21.14
CA LYS A 13 -1.61 18.11 19.74
C LYS A 13 -2.47 17.36 18.72
N ARG A 14 -3.35 16.47 19.16
CA ARG A 14 -4.25 15.75 18.26
C ARG A 14 -5.01 16.72 17.38
N GLN A 15 -4.94 16.54 16.06
CA GLN A 15 -5.52 17.43 15.06
C GLN A 15 -6.87 16.93 14.51
N ILE A 16 -7.31 15.74 14.92
CA ILE A 16 -8.60 15.15 14.56
C ILE A 16 -9.45 15.06 15.83
N GLU A 17 -10.55 15.81 15.86
CA GLU A 17 -11.46 15.82 17.01
C GLU A 17 -12.28 14.52 17.09
N ASP A 18 -12.99 14.19 16.01
CA ASP A 18 -13.74 12.94 15.88
C ASP A 18 -12.83 11.82 15.32
N THR A 19 -12.48 10.87 16.17
CA THR A 19 -11.69 9.69 15.80
C THR A 19 -12.53 8.42 15.70
N SER A 20 -13.83 8.49 15.73
CA SER A 20 -14.74 7.33 15.72
C SER A 20 -14.61 6.46 14.46
N TRP A 21 -14.16 7.04 13.36
CA TRP A 21 -13.92 6.37 12.08
C TRP A 21 -12.54 5.70 11.99
N ILE A 22 -11.61 5.97 12.95
CA ILE A 22 -10.26 5.45 12.99
C ILE A 22 -10.22 4.21 13.86
N ARG A 23 -9.69 3.12 13.33
CA ARG A 23 -9.53 1.86 14.08
C ARG A 23 -8.37 1.04 13.52
N PRO A 24 -7.72 0.22 14.32
CA PRO A 24 -6.83 -0.82 13.80
C PRO A 24 -7.60 -1.77 12.88
N VAL A 25 -6.95 -2.25 11.85
CA VAL A 25 -7.55 -3.19 10.89
C VAL A 25 -6.62 -4.39 10.68
N LYS A 26 -7.22 -5.58 10.55
CA LYS A 26 -6.55 -6.78 10.06
C LYS A 26 -6.88 -6.91 8.59
N TYR A 27 -5.88 -7.07 7.74
CA TYR A 27 -6.11 -7.25 6.32
C TYR A 27 -5.30 -8.41 5.74
N VAL A 28 -5.78 -8.95 4.62
CA VAL A 28 -5.06 -9.87 3.76
C VAL A 28 -4.85 -9.20 2.40
N GLY A 29 -3.73 -9.48 1.73
CA GLY A 29 -3.38 -8.80 0.48
C GLY A 29 -3.26 -9.72 -0.72
N VAL A 30 -3.83 -9.29 -1.85
CA VAL A 30 -3.45 -9.75 -3.18
C VAL A 30 -2.09 -9.12 -3.48
N TRP A 31 -1.02 -9.84 -3.16
CA TRP A 31 0.33 -9.30 -3.13
C TRP A 31 1.42 -10.39 -3.18
N TRP A 32 1.39 -11.38 -2.27
CA TRP A 32 2.47 -12.36 -2.13
C TRP A 32 2.66 -13.22 -3.37
N GLU A 33 1.60 -13.54 -4.07
CA GLU A 33 1.65 -14.30 -5.32
C GLU A 33 2.41 -13.56 -6.44
N MET A 34 2.42 -12.22 -6.43
CA MET A 34 3.22 -11.43 -7.36
C MET A 34 4.69 -11.39 -6.95
N ILE A 35 4.97 -11.20 -5.66
CA ILE A 35 6.33 -11.23 -5.11
C ILE A 35 7.03 -12.56 -5.42
N THR A 36 6.29 -13.66 -5.38
CA THR A 36 6.84 -14.99 -5.71
C THR A 36 6.86 -15.33 -7.19
N GLY A 37 6.36 -14.41 -8.05
CA GLY A 37 6.31 -14.63 -9.50
C GLY A 37 5.23 -15.61 -9.97
N LYS A 38 4.31 -16.00 -9.08
CA LYS A 38 3.17 -16.86 -9.44
C LYS A 38 2.15 -16.12 -10.31
N SER A 39 1.95 -14.84 -10.06
CA SER A 39 1.12 -13.92 -10.83
C SER A 39 1.85 -12.60 -11.07
N ASP A 40 1.17 -11.58 -11.58
CA ASP A 40 1.75 -10.32 -11.99
C ASP A 40 0.88 -9.15 -11.53
N TRP A 41 1.50 -7.97 -11.30
CA TRP A 41 0.79 -6.71 -11.10
C TRP A 41 0.24 -6.15 -12.42
N ALA A 42 0.96 -6.40 -13.53
CA ALA A 42 0.60 -5.89 -14.86
C ALA A 42 -0.51 -6.71 -15.50
N TYR A 43 -1.45 -6.00 -16.14
CA TYR A 43 -2.55 -6.61 -16.87
C TYR A 43 -2.10 -7.24 -18.19
N THR A 44 -1.20 -6.59 -18.89
CA THR A 44 -0.78 -6.96 -20.26
C THR A 44 0.74 -6.96 -20.40
N ARG A 45 1.24 -7.57 -21.48
CA ARG A 45 2.63 -7.47 -21.94
C ARG A 45 2.77 -6.73 -23.25
N ASP A 46 1.67 -6.24 -23.80
CA ASP A 46 1.64 -5.56 -25.10
C ASP A 46 2.03 -4.07 -24.99
N VAL A 47 2.17 -3.54 -23.77
CA VAL A 47 2.48 -2.14 -23.50
C VAL A 47 3.90 -2.02 -22.92
N PRO A 48 4.90 -1.72 -23.74
CA PRO A 48 6.28 -1.57 -23.26
C PRO A 48 6.54 -0.24 -22.53
N SER A 49 5.66 0.75 -22.75
CA SER A 49 5.72 2.05 -22.08
C SER A 49 4.33 2.64 -21.92
N VAL A 50 3.93 2.81 -20.66
CA VAL A 50 2.63 3.39 -20.29
C VAL A 50 2.62 4.89 -20.56
N GLN A 51 1.55 5.37 -21.16
CA GLN A 51 1.26 6.81 -21.31
C GLN A 51 -0.12 7.08 -20.73
N LEU A 52 -0.16 7.72 -19.56
CA LEU A 52 -1.41 8.00 -18.87
C LEU A 52 -2.38 8.80 -19.75
N GLY A 53 -3.64 8.34 -19.79
CA GLY A 53 -4.69 8.97 -20.61
C GLY A 53 -4.57 8.71 -22.12
N VAL A 54 -3.55 7.97 -22.58
CA VAL A 54 -3.32 7.64 -24.00
C VAL A 54 -3.34 6.13 -24.24
N THR A 55 -2.68 5.35 -23.38
CA THR A 55 -2.63 3.89 -23.50
C THR A 55 -4.04 3.31 -23.40
N ASP A 56 -4.48 2.67 -24.48
CA ASP A 56 -5.81 2.01 -24.55
C ASP A 56 -5.70 0.55 -24.10
N TYR A 57 -5.97 0.30 -22.84
CA TYR A 57 -5.94 -1.05 -22.27
C TYR A 57 -7.06 -1.95 -22.82
N ALA A 58 -8.17 -1.40 -23.30
CA ALA A 58 -9.23 -2.20 -23.92
C ALA A 58 -8.79 -2.84 -25.26
N ALA A 59 -7.82 -2.23 -25.93
CA ALA A 59 -7.23 -2.77 -27.16
C ALA A 59 -6.09 -3.77 -26.93
N THR A 60 -5.65 -3.98 -25.66
CA THR A 60 -4.55 -4.89 -25.33
C THR A 60 -5.05 -6.28 -24.98
N LYS A 61 -4.17 -7.28 -25.07
CA LYS A 61 -4.47 -8.65 -24.63
C LYS A 61 -4.10 -8.82 -23.15
N PRO A 62 -5.00 -9.37 -22.32
CA PRO A 62 -4.65 -9.74 -20.97
C PRO A 62 -3.54 -10.79 -20.96
N SER A 63 -2.57 -10.65 -20.06
CA SER A 63 -1.45 -11.59 -19.91
C SER A 63 -1.88 -12.97 -19.39
N GLY A 64 -3.08 -13.06 -18.80
CA GLY A 64 -3.57 -14.23 -18.07
C GLY A 64 -2.88 -14.47 -16.73
N ARG A 65 -2.02 -13.53 -16.31
CA ARG A 65 -1.25 -13.61 -15.05
C ARG A 65 -1.59 -12.48 -14.07
N HIS A 66 -2.43 -11.53 -14.46
CA HIS A 66 -2.82 -10.39 -13.63
C HIS A 66 -3.55 -10.87 -12.37
N ALA A 67 -3.02 -10.53 -11.21
CA ALA A 67 -3.54 -11.01 -9.93
C ALA A 67 -4.78 -10.23 -9.46
N ALA A 68 -4.86 -8.94 -9.77
CA ALA A 68 -5.93 -8.07 -9.33
C ALA A 68 -7.20 -8.18 -10.22
N ASN A 69 -7.50 -9.39 -10.72
CA ASN A 69 -8.71 -9.64 -11.48
C ASN A 69 -9.92 -9.95 -10.58
N ASN A 70 -11.12 -9.77 -11.11
CA ASN A 70 -12.37 -9.91 -10.37
C ASN A 70 -12.50 -11.25 -9.63
N ASP A 71 -12.14 -12.37 -10.28
CA ASP A 71 -12.32 -13.70 -9.70
C ASP A 71 -11.35 -13.95 -8.55
N ASN A 72 -10.08 -13.56 -8.72
CA ASN A 72 -9.09 -13.71 -7.68
C ASN A 72 -9.41 -12.82 -6.46
N VAL A 73 -9.79 -11.56 -6.70
CA VAL A 73 -10.14 -10.64 -5.61
C VAL A 73 -11.36 -11.13 -4.83
N ARG A 74 -12.37 -11.70 -5.48
CA ARG A 74 -13.53 -12.33 -4.80
C ARG A 74 -13.10 -13.48 -3.89
N ARG A 75 -12.15 -14.32 -4.33
CA ARG A 75 -11.60 -15.39 -3.48
C ARG A 75 -10.94 -14.84 -2.22
N TYR A 76 -10.19 -13.74 -2.33
CA TYR A 76 -9.60 -13.07 -1.17
C TYR A 76 -10.65 -12.44 -0.26
N ILE A 77 -11.72 -11.90 -0.81
CA ILE A 77 -12.85 -11.35 -0.02
C ILE A 77 -13.54 -12.49 0.76
N ASP A 78 -13.81 -13.62 0.11
CA ASP A 78 -14.41 -14.78 0.77
C ASP A 78 -13.52 -15.32 1.89
N PHE A 79 -12.23 -15.45 1.64
CA PHE A 79 -11.24 -15.84 2.64
C PHE A 79 -11.22 -14.86 3.81
N ALA A 80 -11.20 -13.57 3.55
CA ALA A 80 -11.20 -12.54 4.57
C ALA A 80 -12.45 -12.62 5.46
N ALA A 81 -13.62 -12.80 4.85
CA ALA A 81 -14.88 -12.94 5.55
C ALA A 81 -14.91 -14.20 6.43
N GLU A 82 -14.46 -15.34 5.90
CA GLU A 82 -14.42 -16.61 6.62
C GLU A 82 -13.48 -16.59 7.84
N HIS A 83 -12.34 -15.89 7.71
CA HIS A 83 -11.31 -15.90 8.72
C HIS A 83 -11.25 -14.62 9.59
N GLY A 84 -12.27 -13.76 9.50
CA GLY A 84 -12.42 -12.57 10.37
C GLY A 84 -11.38 -11.48 10.13
N PHE A 85 -10.97 -11.28 8.88
CA PHE A 85 -10.23 -10.10 8.46
C PHE A 85 -11.19 -8.94 8.18
N ASP A 86 -10.74 -7.73 8.46
CA ASP A 86 -11.54 -6.52 8.26
C ASP A 86 -11.50 -6.06 6.80
N GLN A 87 -10.34 -6.25 6.14
CA GLN A 87 -10.08 -5.69 4.81
C GLN A 87 -9.27 -6.61 3.91
N VAL A 88 -9.40 -6.38 2.60
CA VAL A 88 -8.58 -6.99 1.55
C VAL A 88 -7.83 -5.88 0.81
N LEU A 89 -6.51 -5.89 0.90
CA LEU A 89 -5.64 -5.06 0.06
C LEU A 89 -5.55 -5.67 -1.34
N VAL A 90 -5.64 -4.84 -2.37
CA VAL A 90 -5.45 -5.29 -3.75
C VAL A 90 -4.36 -4.44 -4.42
N GLU A 91 -3.18 -5.00 -4.54
CA GLU A 91 -2.12 -4.41 -5.37
C GLU A 91 -2.36 -4.71 -6.84
N GLY A 92 -1.92 -3.83 -7.74
CA GLY A 92 -2.09 -4.04 -9.18
C GLY A 92 -3.48 -3.70 -9.72
N TRP A 93 -4.35 -3.07 -8.96
CA TRP A 93 -5.74 -2.80 -9.37
C TRP A 93 -5.88 -1.77 -10.48
N ASN A 94 -4.96 -0.80 -10.55
CA ASN A 94 -5.00 0.36 -11.45
C ASN A 94 -3.95 0.27 -12.56
N VAL A 95 -4.15 1.01 -13.63
CA VAL A 95 -3.25 1.05 -14.79
C VAL A 95 -1.87 1.63 -14.44
N GLY A 96 -0.81 1.13 -15.11
CA GLY A 96 0.55 1.65 -14.99
C GLY A 96 1.64 0.64 -14.61
N TRP A 97 1.28 -0.57 -14.24
CA TRP A 97 2.24 -1.55 -13.73
C TRP A 97 3.14 -2.21 -14.78
N GLU A 98 2.92 -1.97 -16.07
CA GLU A 98 3.70 -2.56 -17.15
C GLU A 98 5.14 -2.04 -17.19
N ASP A 99 5.37 -0.80 -16.79
CA ASP A 99 6.71 -0.18 -16.81
C ASP A 99 7.02 0.69 -15.57
N TRP A 100 6.49 0.29 -14.40
CA TRP A 100 6.61 1.07 -13.16
C TRP A 100 7.98 0.95 -12.48
N PHE A 101 8.54 -0.25 -12.41
CA PHE A 101 9.73 -0.52 -11.62
C PHE A 101 11.02 -0.34 -12.44
N GLY A 102 12.01 0.35 -11.85
CA GLY A 102 13.35 0.50 -12.43
C GLY A 102 13.46 1.52 -13.58
N HIS A 103 12.37 2.10 -14.04
CA HIS A 103 12.37 3.03 -15.17
C HIS A 103 12.56 4.50 -14.76
N THR A 104 12.49 4.82 -13.48
CA THR A 104 12.64 6.19 -12.93
C THR A 104 11.72 7.17 -13.69
N LYS A 105 10.46 6.78 -13.87
CA LYS A 105 9.52 7.44 -14.75
C LYS A 105 8.54 8.30 -13.97
N ASP A 106 8.37 9.54 -14.37
CA ASP A 106 7.26 10.37 -13.92
C ASP A 106 5.97 9.96 -14.63
N TYR A 107 4.79 10.14 -14.01
CA TYR A 107 3.49 9.83 -14.60
C TYR A 107 3.24 8.34 -14.88
N VAL A 108 3.60 7.48 -13.94
CA VAL A 108 3.34 6.02 -14.08
C VAL A 108 1.89 5.66 -13.76
N PHE A 109 1.31 6.24 -12.73
CA PHE A 109 -0.03 5.94 -12.23
C PHE A 109 -0.92 7.17 -12.20
N ASP A 110 -2.23 7.00 -12.41
CA ASP A 110 -3.25 8.04 -12.23
C ASP A 110 -4.11 7.87 -10.97
N PHE A 111 -4.03 6.71 -10.32
CA PHE A 111 -4.72 6.37 -9.07
C PHE A 111 -6.26 6.40 -9.15
N VAL A 112 -6.83 6.43 -10.34
CA VAL A 112 -8.30 6.50 -10.54
C VAL A 112 -8.81 5.54 -11.60
N THR A 113 -7.95 5.02 -12.49
CA THR A 113 -8.35 4.15 -13.60
C THR A 113 -8.02 2.68 -13.28
N PRO A 114 -9.03 1.83 -13.03
CA PRO A 114 -8.82 0.40 -12.84
C PRO A 114 -8.46 -0.28 -14.18
N TYR A 115 -7.79 -1.43 -14.08
CA TYR A 115 -7.63 -2.31 -15.23
C TYR A 115 -8.98 -2.88 -15.70
N PRO A 116 -9.09 -3.32 -16.98
CA PRO A 116 -10.36 -3.79 -17.55
C PRO A 116 -10.99 -5.00 -16.82
N ASP A 117 -10.19 -5.80 -16.13
CA ASP A 117 -10.62 -6.99 -15.39
C ASP A 117 -10.82 -6.74 -13.88
N PHE A 118 -10.75 -5.48 -13.45
CA PHE A 118 -11.01 -5.05 -12.07
C PHE A 118 -12.25 -4.14 -12.00
N ASP A 119 -13.40 -4.73 -11.72
CA ASP A 119 -14.64 -3.96 -11.52
C ASP A 119 -14.70 -3.41 -10.09
N ILE A 120 -14.20 -2.19 -9.91
CA ILE A 120 -14.11 -1.53 -8.61
C ILE A 120 -15.46 -1.39 -7.91
N ALA A 121 -16.55 -1.17 -8.66
CA ALA A 121 -17.89 -1.02 -8.08
C ALA A 121 -18.42 -2.37 -7.60
N ALA A 122 -18.42 -3.38 -8.47
CA ALA A 122 -18.93 -4.72 -8.15
C ALA A 122 -18.13 -5.39 -7.02
N LEU A 123 -16.81 -5.20 -6.99
CA LEU A 123 -15.95 -5.78 -5.95
C LEU A 123 -16.17 -5.11 -4.58
N ASN A 124 -16.35 -3.79 -4.52
CA ASN A 124 -16.68 -3.12 -3.26
C ASN A 124 -18.08 -3.48 -2.77
N ASP A 125 -19.05 -3.64 -3.67
CA ASP A 125 -20.40 -4.11 -3.30
C ASP A 125 -20.35 -5.54 -2.75
N TYR A 126 -19.61 -6.44 -3.41
CA TYR A 126 -19.43 -7.81 -2.96
C TYR A 126 -18.75 -7.87 -1.58
N ALA A 127 -17.68 -7.12 -1.38
CA ALA A 127 -16.98 -7.04 -0.09
C ALA A 127 -17.93 -6.59 1.02
N ARG A 128 -18.72 -5.53 0.79
CA ARG A 128 -19.71 -5.04 1.78
C ARG A 128 -20.76 -6.10 2.11
N GLN A 129 -21.27 -6.85 1.14
CA GLN A 129 -22.21 -7.95 1.36
C GLN A 129 -21.62 -9.04 2.25
N LYS A 130 -20.32 -9.26 2.18
CA LYS A 130 -19.58 -10.22 3.02
C LYS A 130 -19.12 -9.65 4.37
N GLY A 131 -19.41 -8.38 4.68
CA GLY A 131 -18.98 -7.72 5.91
C GLY A 131 -17.50 -7.33 5.92
N VAL A 132 -16.85 -7.30 4.77
CA VAL A 132 -15.44 -6.94 4.56
C VAL A 132 -15.36 -5.63 3.76
N ARG A 133 -14.24 -4.92 3.82
CA ARG A 133 -13.94 -3.78 2.93
C ARG A 133 -12.71 -4.07 2.07
N LEU A 134 -12.62 -3.40 0.94
CA LEU A 134 -11.35 -3.31 0.23
C LEU A 134 -10.49 -2.22 0.85
N MET A 135 -9.17 -2.47 0.93
CA MET A 135 -8.14 -1.46 1.23
C MET A 135 -7.54 -1.00 -0.09
N MET A 136 -7.47 0.31 -0.26
CA MET A 136 -6.86 0.89 -1.45
C MET A 136 -5.35 0.72 -1.44
N HIS A 137 -4.75 0.54 -2.62
CA HIS A 137 -3.31 0.56 -2.82
C HIS A 137 -2.90 1.71 -3.73
N HIS A 138 -2.00 2.56 -3.26
CA HIS A 138 -1.37 3.62 -4.03
C HIS A 138 0.15 3.40 -4.06
N GLU A 139 0.65 2.59 -5.00
CA GLU A 139 2.08 2.58 -5.32
C GLU A 139 2.40 3.81 -6.18
N THR A 140 3.40 4.56 -5.79
CA THR A 140 3.77 5.81 -6.47
C THR A 140 4.94 5.64 -7.42
N SER A 141 5.67 4.51 -7.37
CA SER A 141 6.98 4.34 -8.02
C SER A 141 7.93 5.50 -7.71
N SER A 142 7.81 6.04 -6.49
CA SER A 142 8.53 7.22 -5.97
C SER A 142 8.33 8.50 -6.77
N SER A 143 7.39 8.55 -7.72
CA SER A 143 7.03 9.77 -8.45
C SER A 143 6.06 10.63 -7.63
N VAL A 144 6.61 11.37 -6.69
CA VAL A 144 5.86 12.10 -5.66
C VAL A 144 5.04 13.23 -6.24
N ARG A 145 5.59 14.00 -7.18
CA ARG A 145 4.83 15.08 -7.85
C ARG A 145 3.63 14.56 -8.62
N ASN A 146 3.77 13.40 -9.26
CA ASN A 146 2.66 12.75 -9.92
C ASN A 146 1.60 12.33 -8.92
N TYR A 147 2.00 11.75 -7.79
CA TYR A 147 1.06 11.35 -6.75
C TYR A 147 0.31 12.56 -6.18
N GLU A 148 1.01 13.64 -5.83
CA GLU A 148 0.37 14.86 -5.30
C GLU A 148 -0.65 15.48 -6.25
N ARG A 149 -0.41 15.44 -7.57
CA ARG A 149 -1.39 15.93 -8.56
C ARG A 149 -2.69 15.15 -8.57
N HIS A 150 -2.63 13.86 -8.22
CA HIS A 150 -3.77 12.95 -8.29
C HIS A 150 -4.43 12.68 -6.93
N LEU A 151 -3.80 13.05 -5.82
CA LEU A 151 -4.25 12.71 -4.46
C LEU A 151 -5.71 13.07 -4.19
N GLU A 152 -6.13 14.27 -4.57
CA GLU A 152 -7.52 14.72 -4.33
C GLU A 152 -8.53 13.87 -5.12
N ALA A 153 -8.23 13.58 -6.39
CA ALA A 153 -9.06 12.73 -7.23
C ALA A 153 -9.06 11.28 -6.73
N ALA A 154 -7.91 10.78 -6.30
CA ALA A 154 -7.76 9.43 -5.77
C ALA A 154 -8.54 9.23 -4.47
N TYR A 155 -8.46 10.17 -3.52
CA TYR A 155 -9.24 10.10 -2.28
C TYR A 155 -10.74 10.32 -2.54
N GLY A 156 -11.09 11.15 -3.52
CA GLY A 156 -12.48 11.29 -3.99
C GLY A 156 -13.03 9.98 -4.56
N LEU A 157 -12.24 9.23 -5.34
CA LEU A 157 -12.59 7.89 -5.83
C LEU A 157 -12.81 6.93 -4.65
N MET A 158 -11.91 6.93 -3.67
CA MET A 158 -12.02 6.09 -2.49
C MET A 158 -13.34 6.33 -1.76
N ASN A 159 -13.69 7.59 -1.52
CA ASN A 159 -14.96 7.95 -0.87
C ASN A 159 -16.17 7.49 -1.68
N ARG A 160 -16.12 7.62 -3.02
CA ARG A 160 -17.20 7.18 -3.92
C ARG A 160 -17.50 5.68 -3.78
N TYR A 161 -16.47 4.85 -3.65
CA TYR A 161 -16.63 3.39 -3.57
C TYR A 161 -16.59 2.84 -2.14
N GLY A 162 -16.44 3.71 -1.13
CA GLY A 162 -16.52 3.33 0.29
C GLY A 162 -15.24 2.74 0.87
N TYR A 163 -14.08 3.00 0.25
CA TYR A 163 -12.79 2.74 0.87
C TYR A 163 -12.58 3.68 2.07
N ASN A 164 -11.99 3.16 3.14
CA ASN A 164 -11.67 3.95 4.33
C ASN A 164 -10.21 3.82 4.78
N ALA A 165 -9.41 3.07 4.03
CA ALA A 165 -7.99 2.91 4.29
C ALA A 165 -7.21 2.77 2.99
N VAL A 166 -5.98 3.29 2.98
CA VAL A 166 -5.01 3.19 1.88
C VAL A 166 -3.66 2.70 2.38
N LYS A 167 -3.07 1.75 1.66
CA LYS A 167 -1.64 1.47 1.70
C LYS A 167 -0.97 2.32 0.63
N SER A 168 -0.07 3.22 1.03
CA SER A 168 0.75 4.01 0.09
C SER A 168 2.19 3.48 0.04
N GLY A 169 2.78 3.39 -1.16
CA GLY A 169 4.13 2.90 -1.40
C GLY A 169 4.97 3.87 -2.21
N TYR A 170 6.29 3.81 -2.01
CA TYR A 170 7.26 4.68 -2.66
C TYR A 170 8.50 3.88 -3.06
N VAL A 171 8.29 2.84 -3.86
CA VAL A 171 9.37 1.96 -4.32
C VAL A 171 10.29 2.66 -5.30
N GLY A 172 11.59 2.55 -5.09
CA GLY A 172 12.62 3.13 -5.95
C GLY A 172 13.16 4.47 -5.47
N ASP A 173 13.92 5.13 -6.33
CA ASP A 173 14.51 6.44 -6.05
C ASP A 173 13.46 7.55 -6.20
N ILE A 174 13.50 8.51 -5.28
CA ILE A 174 12.55 9.62 -5.30
C ILE A 174 12.67 10.47 -6.57
N LEU A 175 11.52 10.78 -7.14
CA LEU A 175 11.35 11.81 -8.16
C LEU A 175 10.60 13.01 -7.55
N PRO A 176 11.16 14.24 -7.66
CA PRO A 176 12.27 14.64 -8.53
C PRO A 176 13.65 14.19 -8.02
N ARG A 177 14.58 13.99 -8.95
CA ARG A 177 15.97 13.62 -8.64
C ARG A 177 16.59 14.66 -7.70
N GLY A 178 17.40 14.17 -6.74
CA GLY A 178 18.05 15.00 -5.72
C GLY A 178 17.27 15.03 -4.40
N GLU A 179 16.05 14.53 -4.38
CA GLU A 179 15.29 14.30 -3.15
C GLU A 179 15.49 12.85 -2.66
N TYR A 180 15.30 12.63 -1.36
CA TYR A 180 15.52 11.36 -0.70
C TYR A 180 14.36 11.03 0.24
N HIS A 181 14.06 9.73 0.44
CA HIS A 181 12.99 9.24 1.31
C HIS A 181 12.99 9.88 2.71
N TYR A 182 14.17 10.20 3.25
CA TYR A 182 14.33 10.78 4.60
C TYR A 182 14.67 12.28 4.57
N GLY A 183 14.61 12.91 3.39
CA GLY A 183 14.80 14.34 3.24
C GLY A 183 13.61 15.16 3.74
N GLN A 184 13.84 16.43 4.08
CA GLN A 184 12.80 17.33 4.59
C GLN A 184 11.64 17.48 3.60
N TRP A 185 11.92 17.46 2.31
CA TRP A 185 10.90 17.56 1.27
C TRP A 185 9.93 16.38 1.33
N MET A 186 10.43 15.14 1.47
CA MET A 186 9.61 13.95 1.63
C MET A 186 8.87 13.91 2.96
N VAL A 187 9.47 14.35 4.04
CA VAL A 187 8.77 14.49 5.34
C VAL A 187 7.56 15.40 5.22
N ASN A 188 7.69 16.51 4.50
CA ASN A 188 6.58 17.42 4.22
C ASN A 188 5.49 16.75 3.36
N HIS A 189 5.89 15.96 2.34
CA HIS A 189 4.98 15.20 1.51
C HIS A 189 4.19 14.17 2.31
N TYR A 190 4.84 13.35 3.14
CA TYR A 190 4.15 12.36 3.98
C TYR A 190 3.13 13.02 4.89
N LEU A 191 3.50 14.13 5.50
CA LEU A 191 2.58 14.91 6.33
C LEU A 191 1.40 15.46 5.52
N HIS A 192 1.64 15.97 4.30
CA HIS A 192 0.62 16.46 3.40
C HIS A 192 -0.39 15.34 3.04
N ALA A 193 0.10 14.18 2.62
CA ALA A 193 -0.74 13.03 2.27
C ALA A 193 -1.61 12.56 3.45
N VAL A 194 -1.05 12.46 4.65
CA VAL A 194 -1.78 12.09 5.87
C VAL A 194 -2.86 13.12 6.23
N LYS A 195 -2.54 14.41 6.15
CA LYS A 195 -3.50 15.50 6.42
C LYS A 195 -4.66 15.50 5.42
N LEU A 196 -4.35 15.29 4.14
CA LEU A 196 -5.37 15.24 3.11
C LEU A 196 -6.26 14.01 3.29
N ALA A 197 -5.66 12.84 3.56
CA ALA A 197 -6.40 11.62 3.88
C ALA A 197 -7.37 11.82 5.07
N ALA A 198 -6.94 12.54 6.11
CA ALA A 198 -7.79 12.87 7.25
C ALA A 198 -9.03 13.67 6.86
N LYS A 199 -8.91 14.64 5.94
CA LYS A 199 -10.06 15.42 5.43
C LYS A 199 -11.09 14.53 4.70
N HIS A 200 -10.62 13.44 4.09
CA HIS A 200 -11.45 12.45 3.41
C HIS A 200 -11.89 11.29 4.30
N HIS A 201 -11.58 11.31 5.60
CA HIS A 201 -11.81 10.22 6.55
C HIS A 201 -11.17 8.90 6.11
N ILE A 202 -9.93 8.97 5.62
CA ILE A 202 -9.14 7.84 5.16
C ILE A 202 -8.01 7.56 6.13
N MET A 203 -7.89 6.30 6.56
CA MET A 203 -6.77 5.80 7.34
C MET A 203 -5.58 5.49 6.40
N VAL A 204 -4.37 5.74 6.86
CA VAL A 204 -3.14 5.57 6.07
C VAL A 204 -2.24 4.51 6.70
N ASN A 205 -1.81 3.56 5.88
CA ASN A 205 -0.71 2.64 6.14
C ASN A 205 0.43 2.98 5.16
N ALA A 206 1.47 3.66 5.65
CA ALA A 206 2.54 4.20 4.80
C ALA A 206 3.73 3.23 4.71
N HIS A 207 4.06 2.77 3.49
CA HIS A 207 5.24 1.98 3.19
C HIS A 207 6.37 2.84 2.62
N GLU A 208 7.62 2.38 2.73
CA GLU A 208 8.85 3.12 2.36
C GLU A 208 8.93 4.56 2.91
N ALA A 209 8.04 4.90 3.80
CA ALA A 209 7.99 6.22 4.42
C ALA A 209 9.12 6.43 5.44
N VAL A 210 9.32 7.68 5.85
CA VAL A 210 10.24 7.99 6.93
C VAL A 210 9.85 7.24 8.21
N ARG A 211 10.86 6.81 8.97
CA ARG A 211 10.62 6.17 10.27
C ARG A 211 9.71 7.02 11.16
N PRO A 212 8.87 6.39 11.99
CA PRO A 212 7.88 7.10 12.79
C PRO A 212 8.54 8.04 13.81
N THR A 213 7.94 9.22 13.95
CA THR A 213 8.37 10.30 14.84
C THR A 213 7.28 10.67 15.85
N GLY A 214 6.28 9.82 16.03
CA GLY A 214 5.10 10.11 16.85
C GLY A 214 3.97 10.80 16.08
N LEU A 215 4.08 10.94 14.75
CA LEU A 215 3.08 11.58 13.91
C LEU A 215 1.69 10.94 14.04
N CYS A 216 1.62 9.64 14.26
CA CYS A 216 0.37 8.91 14.51
C CYS A 216 -0.40 9.36 15.75
N ARG A 217 0.22 10.07 16.68
CA ARG A 217 -0.46 10.66 17.86
C ARG A 217 -1.06 12.02 17.53
N THR A 218 -0.43 12.76 16.63
CA THR A 218 -0.95 14.05 16.13
C THR A 218 -2.03 13.83 15.08
N TRP A 219 -1.79 12.87 14.17
CA TRP A 219 -2.67 12.46 13.09
C TRP A 219 -3.00 10.99 13.22
N PRO A 220 -3.97 10.62 14.08
CA PRO A 220 -4.26 9.22 14.39
C PRO A 220 -4.80 8.39 13.22
N ASN A 221 -5.16 9.02 12.11
CA ASN A 221 -5.45 8.32 10.86
C ASN A 221 -4.23 7.68 10.19
N LEU A 222 -3.00 8.02 10.60
CA LEU A 222 -1.80 7.26 10.27
C LEU A 222 -1.76 6.00 11.17
N ILE A 223 -2.43 4.94 10.74
CA ILE A 223 -2.64 3.71 11.52
C ILE A 223 -1.49 2.72 11.42
N GLY A 224 -0.66 2.83 10.39
CA GLY A 224 0.48 1.95 10.16
C GLY A 224 1.59 2.66 9.39
N ASN A 225 2.81 2.17 9.60
CA ASN A 225 3.99 2.64 8.90
C ASN A 225 4.99 1.48 8.87
N GLU A 226 5.45 1.09 7.68
CA GLU A 226 6.40 -0.02 7.56
C GLU A 226 7.75 0.34 8.19
N SER A 227 8.51 1.22 7.58
CA SER A 227 9.82 1.77 7.99
C SER A 227 10.82 0.76 8.59
N ALA A 228 10.68 -0.52 8.26
CA ALA A 228 11.61 -1.60 8.53
C ALA A 228 11.27 -2.79 7.63
N ARG A 229 12.21 -3.72 7.46
CA ARG A 229 11.98 -4.93 6.66
C ARG A 229 10.85 -5.77 7.24
N GLY A 230 9.80 -5.96 6.45
CA GLY A 230 8.70 -6.89 6.71
C GLY A 230 8.97 -8.28 6.12
N THR A 231 7.93 -9.11 6.11
CA THR A 231 7.99 -10.50 5.66
C THR A 231 8.33 -10.65 4.16
N GLU A 232 8.05 -9.65 3.33
CA GLU A 232 8.37 -9.68 1.90
C GLU A 232 9.86 -9.91 1.63
N TYR A 233 10.73 -9.47 2.53
CA TYR A 233 12.17 -9.68 2.40
C TYR A 233 12.61 -11.14 2.48
N GLN A 234 11.72 -12.06 2.83
CA GLN A 234 11.97 -13.49 2.66
C GLN A 234 12.12 -13.87 1.17
N ALA A 235 11.52 -13.10 0.26
CA ALA A 235 11.72 -13.27 -1.18
C ALA A 235 13.01 -12.61 -1.71
N PHE A 236 13.67 -11.76 -0.91
CA PHE A 236 14.81 -10.93 -1.33
C PHE A 236 16.05 -11.17 -0.44
N GLY A 237 16.44 -12.42 -0.23
CA GLY A 237 17.59 -12.81 0.58
C GLY A 237 17.31 -13.02 2.07
N GLY A 238 16.06 -12.89 2.48
CA GLY A 238 15.60 -13.20 3.83
C GLY A 238 16.01 -12.20 4.92
N THR A 239 15.46 -12.43 6.09
CA THR A 239 15.88 -11.79 7.35
C THR A 239 16.15 -12.87 8.38
N LYS A 240 17.21 -12.69 9.17
CA LYS A 240 17.50 -13.62 10.26
C LYS A 240 16.41 -13.55 11.35
N PRO A 241 16.10 -14.63 12.08
CA PRO A 241 15.09 -14.62 13.14
C PRO A 241 15.30 -13.53 14.20
N ILE A 242 16.54 -13.14 14.46
CA ILE A 242 16.86 -12.05 15.39
C ILE A 242 16.26 -10.71 14.97
N HIS A 243 16.06 -10.47 13.67
CA HIS A 243 15.42 -9.24 13.20
C HIS A 243 14.03 -9.07 13.83
N VAL A 244 13.21 -10.10 13.77
CA VAL A 244 11.84 -10.08 14.31
C VAL A 244 11.85 -9.84 15.82
N THR A 245 12.80 -10.46 16.54
CA THR A 245 12.90 -10.31 17.99
C THR A 245 13.41 -8.94 18.45
N LEU A 246 14.12 -8.21 17.55
CA LEU A 246 14.60 -6.85 17.85
C LEU A 246 13.54 -5.78 17.60
N LEU A 247 12.58 -6.01 16.69
CA LEU A 247 11.59 -5.00 16.31
C LEU A 247 10.79 -4.44 17.50
N PRO A 248 10.34 -5.23 18.50
CA PRO A 248 9.63 -4.71 19.68
C PRO A 248 10.44 -3.69 20.49
N PHE A 249 11.76 -3.82 20.49
CA PHE A 249 12.67 -2.98 21.27
C PHE A 249 13.29 -1.83 20.50
N THR A 250 13.04 -1.77 19.21
CA THR A 250 13.63 -0.77 18.30
C THR A 250 12.54 -0.06 17.50
N ARG A 251 12.13 -0.63 16.36
CA ARG A 251 11.20 -0.02 15.42
C ARG A 251 9.83 0.27 16.03
N LEU A 252 9.28 -0.65 16.82
CA LEU A 252 7.95 -0.51 17.40
C LEU A 252 7.88 0.55 18.52
N GLN A 253 9.01 1.02 19.04
CA GLN A 253 9.04 2.13 20.00
C GLN A 253 8.55 3.45 19.41
N GLY A 254 8.64 3.60 18.10
CA GLY A 254 8.20 4.81 17.38
C GLY A 254 6.72 4.84 17.00
N GLY A 255 6.00 3.72 17.13
CA GLY A 255 4.59 3.59 16.75
C GLY A 255 4.27 2.30 16.01
N PRO A 256 3.03 2.14 15.53
CA PRO A 256 2.56 0.93 14.86
C PRO A 256 3.37 0.64 13.59
N MET A 257 3.59 -0.64 13.32
CA MET A 257 4.31 -1.13 12.14
C MET A 257 3.44 -2.11 11.36
N ASP A 258 3.43 -1.96 10.04
CA ASP A 258 2.95 -3.01 9.15
C ASP A 258 4.10 -3.97 8.85
N TYR A 259 4.08 -5.13 9.48
CA TYR A 259 5.12 -6.16 9.30
C TYR A 259 4.80 -7.13 8.16
N THR A 260 3.56 -7.15 7.66
CA THR A 260 3.06 -8.10 6.65
C THR A 260 3.31 -9.58 7.02
N PRO A 261 2.88 -10.04 8.21
CA PRO A 261 3.09 -11.43 8.64
C PRO A 261 2.18 -12.40 7.87
N GLY A 262 2.38 -13.70 8.07
CA GLY A 262 1.39 -14.71 7.66
C GLY A 262 1.59 -15.30 6.27
N ILE A 263 2.82 -15.35 5.77
CA ILE A 263 3.15 -16.19 4.62
C ILE A 263 3.44 -17.62 5.09
N PHE A 264 2.82 -18.60 4.44
CA PHE A 264 2.93 -20.01 4.83
C PHE A 264 3.93 -20.80 3.99
N SER A 265 4.08 -20.44 2.71
CA SER A 265 5.07 -21.04 1.83
C SER A 265 6.32 -20.17 1.81
N MET A 266 7.30 -20.54 2.63
CA MET A 266 8.55 -19.79 2.79
C MET A 266 9.59 -20.14 1.73
N ASP A 267 9.54 -21.34 1.15
CA ASP A 267 10.46 -21.76 0.10
C ASP A 267 10.00 -21.21 -1.27
N VAL A 268 10.32 -19.96 -1.50
CA VAL A 268 9.96 -19.25 -2.74
C VAL A 268 10.87 -19.62 -3.92
N SER A 269 11.98 -20.32 -3.68
CA SER A 269 12.89 -20.78 -4.76
C SER A 269 12.23 -21.77 -5.72
N LYS A 270 11.20 -22.49 -5.25
CA LYS A 270 10.39 -23.38 -6.08
C LYS A 270 9.48 -22.65 -7.08
N LEU A 271 9.14 -21.39 -6.78
CA LEU A 271 8.27 -20.57 -7.60
C LEU A 271 9.08 -19.61 -8.47
N ASN A 272 10.16 -19.08 -7.94
CA ASN A 272 11.11 -18.24 -8.63
C ASN A 272 12.53 -18.59 -8.14
N PRO A 273 13.35 -19.28 -8.96
CA PRO A 273 14.70 -19.72 -8.55
C PRO A 273 15.67 -18.58 -8.19
N GLU A 274 15.40 -17.37 -8.63
CA GLU A 274 16.20 -16.19 -8.29
C GLU A 274 15.86 -15.63 -6.90
N ASN A 275 14.73 -16.01 -6.34
CA ASN A 275 14.31 -15.60 -5.00
C ASN A 275 14.72 -16.67 -3.98
N HIS A 276 15.55 -16.29 -3.04
CA HIS A 276 16.02 -17.16 -1.98
C HIS A 276 15.37 -16.75 -0.65
N SER A 277 14.56 -17.63 -0.09
CA SER A 277 14.12 -17.54 1.31
C SER A 277 15.06 -18.34 2.22
N HIS A 278 15.29 -17.86 3.40
CA HIS A 278 16.08 -18.54 4.42
C HIS A 278 15.24 -18.92 5.63
#